data_e13f865fa549659d0c55015d4397d858
#
_entry.id   e13f865fa549659d0c55015d4397d858
#
_cell.length_a   1.000
_cell.length_b   1.000
_cell.length_c   1.000
_cell.angle_alpha   90.00
_cell.angle_beta   90.00
_cell.angle_gamma   90.00
#
_symmetry.space_group_name_H-M   'P 1'
#
loop_
_entity.id
_entity.type
_entity.pdbx_description
1 polymer ?
#
loop_
_entity_poly.entity_id
_entity_poly.type
_entity_poly.pdbx_seq_one_letter_code
_entity_poly.pdbx_strand_id
1 'polypeptide(L)'
;MYLEEYKRWMAADLEDADLKPELAKIEGNDDEIKDRFAVALKFGTAGLRGVLGAGTNRMNIYVVRQATQGLANWVKTQGGSQTVAISYDSRLKSDVFAKTAAGVLAANGIKVRIYDALMPVPALSFATRYYACNAGIMVTASHNPAKYNGYKAYGPDGCQMTDDAAAIVYDEIQKTDVLHGAKYISFAEGVEQGLIRFVGDDCKKALYEAIEARQVRPGLCKTAGLKLVYSPLNGSGLVPVTHVLNDMGITDITIVPEQEYPNGYFTTCSYPNPEIFEALKLGLELATKTGADLMLATDPDADRVGIAMKCPDGSYELVSGNEMGALLLDYICAGRIEKGTMPKDPVAVKSIVSTPLADAIAAHYGVEMRSVLTGFKWIGDQIANLEAAGEVDRFIFGFEESYGYLAGPYVRDKDAVIGSMLICEMAAYYRSIGSSIKQRLEEIYKQYGRYLNKVDSFEFPGLTGMEKMASIMQKLRDDPPAELAGHKVVKVTDYKKPEETGLPAANVLIYSLENGATVVVRPSGTEPKIKTYFTTLGKDLAEAQAQKDALAAAIEPILK
;
A
#
# COMPACT_ATOMS: atom_id res chain seq x y z
N MET A 1 8.62 -11.25 34.08
CA MET A 1 9.18 -10.80 32.78
C MET A 1 8.52 -9.48 32.31
N TYR A 2 7.24 -9.41 31.92
CA TYR A 2 6.62 -8.15 31.47
C TYR A 2 6.49 -7.08 32.58
N LEU A 3 6.21 -7.45 33.82
CA LEU A 3 6.19 -6.54 34.97
C LEU A 3 7.58 -5.97 35.31
N GLU A 4 8.63 -6.75 35.09
CA GLU A 4 10.01 -6.28 35.29
C GLU A 4 10.38 -5.27 34.22
N GLU A 5 9.99 -5.52 32.96
CA GLU A 5 10.23 -4.58 31.87
C GLU A 5 9.44 -3.29 32.07
N TYR A 6 8.17 -3.36 32.52
CA TYR A 6 7.40 -2.17 32.89
C TYR A 6 8.11 -1.35 33.97
N LYS A 7 8.56 -2.00 35.07
CA LYS A 7 9.31 -1.33 36.15
C LYS A 7 10.61 -0.71 35.64
N ARG A 8 11.29 -1.37 34.73
CA ARG A 8 12.51 -0.86 34.09
C ARG A 8 12.23 0.44 33.31
N TRP A 9 11.15 0.48 32.53
CA TRP A 9 10.71 1.68 31.80
C TRP A 9 10.29 2.80 32.75
N MET A 10 9.58 2.48 33.83
CA MET A 10 9.20 3.46 34.86
C MET A 10 10.42 4.08 35.55
N ALA A 11 11.47 3.30 35.78
CA ALA A 11 12.72 3.75 36.43
C ALA A 11 13.63 4.54 35.48
N ALA A 12 13.53 4.31 34.17
CA ALA A 12 14.38 4.96 33.17
C ALA A 12 14.12 6.46 33.06
N ASP A 13 15.14 7.22 32.72
CA ASP A 13 15.01 8.63 32.33
C ASP A 13 14.62 8.69 30.83
N LEU A 14 13.32 8.80 30.57
CA LEU A 14 12.78 8.77 29.22
C LEU A 14 12.81 10.16 28.60
N GLU A 15 13.42 10.28 27.41
CA GLU A 15 13.55 11.54 26.67
C GLU A 15 12.21 12.06 26.14
N ASP A 16 11.28 11.15 25.76
CA ASP A 16 9.93 11.53 25.31
C ASP A 16 9.04 11.76 26.54
N ALA A 17 8.72 13.03 26.78
CA ALA A 17 7.99 13.48 27.96
C ALA A 17 6.57 12.87 28.09
N ASP A 18 5.99 12.38 26.99
CA ASP A 18 4.65 11.78 26.99
C ASP A 18 4.63 10.37 27.61
N LEU A 19 5.75 9.64 27.55
CA LEU A 19 5.79 8.22 27.89
C LEU A 19 5.67 7.94 29.40
N LYS A 20 6.34 8.72 30.25
CA LYS A 20 6.26 8.53 31.72
C LYS A 20 4.88 8.76 32.30
N PRO A 21 4.17 9.84 31.96
CA PRO A 21 2.78 10.03 32.39
C PRO A 21 1.85 8.93 31.87
N GLU A 22 2.09 8.41 30.68
CA GLU A 22 1.32 7.30 30.11
C GLU A 22 1.53 6.01 30.91
N LEU A 23 2.78 5.67 31.24
CA LEU A 23 3.09 4.51 32.08
C LEU A 23 2.49 4.61 33.48
N ALA A 24 2.51 5.79 34.09
CA ALA A 24 1.91 6.01 35.42
C ALA A 24 0.38 5.78 35.42
N LYS A 25 -0.31 6.10 34.31
CA LYS A 25 -1.77 5.88 34.19
C LYS A 25 -2.18 4.41 34.18
N ILE A 26 -1.29 3.52 33.77
CA ILE A 26 -1.57 2.08 33.71
C ILE A 26 -1.05 1.32 34.93
N GLU A 27 -0.48 2.00 35.93
CA GLU A 27 -0.02 1.38 37.16
C GLU A 27 -1.16 0.61 37.84
N GLY A 28 -0.90 -0.67 38.17
CA GLY A 28 -1.90 -1.57 38.74
C GLY A 28 -2.87 -2.20 37.73
N ASN A 29 -2.85 -1.81 36.45
CA ASN A 29 -3.64 -2.45 35.40
C ASN A 29 -2.80 -3.52 34.70
N ASP A 30 -2.89 -4.77 35.17
CA ASP A 30 -2.05 -5.88 34.70
C ASP A 30 -2.30 -6.21 33.21
N ASP A 31 -3.53 -6.11 32.73
CA ASP A 31 -3.87 -6.37 31.32
C ASP A 31 -3.21 -5.35 30.37
N GLU A 32 -3.28 -4.07 30.71
CA GLU A 32 -2.62 -3.00 29.93
C GLU A 32 -1.09 -3.14 29.97
N ILE A 33 -0.52 -3.45 31.14
CA ILE A 33 0.93 -3.65 31.28
C ILE A 33 1.36 -4.87 30.44
N LYS A 34 0.61 -5.95 30.49
CA LYS A 34 0.87 -7.16 29.73
C LYS A 34 0.79 -6.91 28.23
N ASP A 35 -0.24 -6.19 27.75
CA ASP A 35 -0.41 -5.84 26.35
C ASP A 35 0.78 -5.02 25.80
N ARG A 36 1.37 -4.16 26.63
CA ARG A 36 2.48 -3.29 26.23
C ARG A 36 3.87 -3.92 26.33
N PHE A 37 4.06 -4.92 27.21
CA PHE A 37 5.39 -5.42 27.59
C PHE A 37 5.56 -6.94 27.50
N ALA A 38 4.49 -7.73 27.26
CA ALA A 38 4.62 -9.18 27.18
C ALA A 38 5.34 -9.65 25.91
N VAL A 39 5.23 -8.89 24.85
CA VAL A 39 5.88 -9.12 23.57
C VAL A 39 6.48 -7.80 23.06
N ALA A 40 7.48 -7.88 22.18
CA ALA A 40 7.97 -6.74 21.41
C ALA A 40 7.26 -6.65 20.06
N LEU A 41 7.19 -5.46 19.48
CA LEU A 41 6.75 -5.29 18.09
C LEU A 41 7.65 -6.14 17.18
N LYS A 42 7.01 -6.98 16.38
CA LYS A 42 7.72 -7.84 15.44
C LYS A 42 8.07 -7.05 14.17
N PHE A 43 9.35 -7.06 13.82
CA PHE A 43 9.80 -6.57 12.53
C PHE A 43 9.57 -7.67 11.48
N GLY A 44 8.70 -7.40 10.52
CA GLY A 44 8.42 -8.30 9.40
C GLY A 44 8.83 -7.65 8.07
N THR A 45 8.49 -8.29 6.96
CA THR A 45 8.75 -7.76 5.61
C THR A 45 8.09 -6.42 5.33
N ALA A 46 6.99 -6.12 6.03
CA ALA A 46 6.36 -4.79 6.01
C ALA A 46 6.96 -3.82 7.06
N GLY A 47 8.07 -4.19 7.72
CA GLY A 47 8.67 -3.42 8.81
C GLY A 47 7.92 -3.57 10.15
N LEU A 48 7.88 -2.50 10.94
CA LEU A 48 7.13 -2.40 12.20
C LEU A 48 5.80 -1.68 11.97
N ARG A 49 4.76 -2.09 12.70
CA ARG A 49 3.50 -1.34 12.82
C ARG A 49 2.90 -1.57 14.20
N GLY A 50 2.51 -0.49 14.89
CA GLY A 50 1.93 -0.59 16.21
C GLY A 50 1.20 0.68 16.65
N VAL A 51 0.51 0.58 17.76
CA VAL A 51 -0.10 1.73 18.43
C VAL A 51 1.01 2.60 19.02
N LEU A 52 0.87 3.93 18.92
CA LEU A 52 1.76 4.90 19.57
C LEU A 52 1.69 4.75 21.09
N GLY A 53 2.81 4.90 21.79
CA GLY A 53 2.85 4.96 23.25
C GLY A 53 4.05 4.27 23.88
N ALA A 54 4.01 4.16 25.19
CA ALA A 54 5.06 3.56 26.00
C ALA A 54 4.97 2.02 26.02
N GLY A 55 6.11 1.36 25.82
CA GLY A 55 6.24 -0.10 25.88
C GLY A 55 6.97 -0.68 24.67
N THR A 56 7.38 -1.95 24.80
CA THR A 56 8.08 -2.70 23.75
C THR A 56 7.14 -3.13 22.61
N ASN A 57 5.84 -3.25 22.89
CA ASN A 57 4.79 -3.52 21.91
C ASN A 57 4.07 -2.23 21.45
N ARG A 58 4.79 -1.12 21.41
CA ARG A 58 4.27 0.21 21.00
C ARG A 58 5.28 0.91 20.10
N MET A 59 4.77 1.79 19.24
CA MET A 59 5.62 2.69 18.45
C MET A 59 6.03 3.89 19.29
N ASN A 60 7.33 4.04 19.52
CA ASN A 60 7.96 5.15 20.23
C ASN A 60 9.41 5.31 19.78
N ILE A 61 10.09 6.35 20.25
CA ILE A 61 11.48 6.66 19.83
C ILE A 61 12.47 5.54 20.18
N TYR A 62 12.26 4.78 21.27
CA TYR A 62 13.13 3.70 21.69
C TYR A 62 13.03 2.49 20.78
N VAL A 63 11.80 2.10 20.43
CA VAL A 63 11.55 1.01 19.47
C VAL A 63 12.06 1.38 18.08
N VAL A 64 11.91 2.66 17.66
CA VAL A 64 12.48 3.16 16.40
C VAL A 64 14.02 3.14 16.44
N ARG A 65 14.64 3.55 17.55
CA ARG A 65 16.11 3.46 17.73
C ARG A 65 16.60 2.02 17.65
N GLN A 66 15.94 1.11 18.34
CA GLN A 66 16.25 -0.31 18.33
C GLN A 66 16.17 -0.89 16.91
N ALA A 67 15.07 -0.64 16.21
CA ALA A 67 14.88 -1.11 14.84
C ALA A 67 15.92 -0.52 13.87
N THR A 68 16.21 0.77 14.01
CA THR A 68 17.19 1.45 13.15
C THR A 68 18.62 0.97 13.45
N GLN A 69 18.94 0.61 14.71
CA GLN A 69 20.25 0.03 15.02
C GLN A 69 20.42 -1.34 14.35
N GLY A 70 19.37 -2.18 14.35
CA GLY A 70 19.38 -3.45 13.62
C GLY A 70 19.57 -3.25 12.12
N LEU A 71 18.86 -2.29 11.53
CA LEU A 71 19.03 -1.92 10.12
C LEU A 71 20.45 -1.38 9.84
N ALA A 72 20.99 -0.53 10.72
CA ALA A 72 22.35 0.00 10.61
C ALA A 72 23.42 -1.10 10.64
N ASN A 73 23.26 -2.09 11.51
CA ASN A 73 24.14 -3.25 11.56
C ASN A 73 24.12 -4.02 10.24
N TRP A 74 22.94 -4.28 9.70
CA TRP A 74 22.77 -4.93 8.39
C TRP A 74 23.40 -4.10 7.25
N VAL A 75 23.12 -2.79 7.18
CA VAL A 75 23.69 -1.89 6.15
C VAL A 75 25.20 -1.95 6.14
N LYS A 76 25.86 -2.01 7.31
CA LYS A 76 27.31 -2.11 7.42
C LYS A 76 27.89 -3.41 6.85
N THR A 77 27.11 -4.46 6.76
CA THR A 77 27.53 -5.73 6.12
C THR A 77 27.42 -5.69 4.60
N GLN A 78 26.67 -4.71 4.08
CA GLN A 78 26.51 -4.52 2.64
C GLN A 78 27.63 -3.63 2.10
N GLY A 79 28.12 -3.91 0.93
CA GLY A 79 29.02 -2.99 0.22
C GLY A 79 28.30 -1.69 -0.19
N GLY A 80 28.95 -0.85 -0.97
CA GLY A 80 28.32 0.31 -1.60
C GLY A 80 28.44 1.63 -0.82
N SER A 81 27.46 2.53 -0.98
CA SER A 81 27.54 3.93 -0.56
C SER A 81 27.47 4.16 0.95
N GLN A 82 27.03 3.18 1.72
CA GLN A 82 26.67 3.29 3.15
C GLN A 82 25.72 4.48 3.37
N THR A 83 24.68 4.54 2.55
CA THR A 83 23.66 5.61 2.56
C THR A 83 22.28 5.03 2.75
N VAL A 84 21.41 5.71 3.49
CA VAL A 84 19.99 5.35 3.68
C VAL A 84 19.13 6.55 3.36
N ALA A 85 18.06 6.33 2.55
CA ALA A 85 17.03 7.33 2.29
C ALA A 85 15.93 7.26 3.35
N ILE A 86 15.33 8.41 3.73
CA ILE A 86 14.24 8.46 4.70
C ILE A 86 13.13 9.38 4.19
N SER A 87 11.88 8.89 4.26
CA SER A 87 10.66 9.66 4.06
C SER A 87 9.65 9.38 5.17
N TYR A 88 8.65 10.23 5.29
CA TYR A 88 7.62 10.13 6.32
C TYR A 88 6.31 10.77 5.86
N ASP A 89 5.20 10.32 6.43
CA ASP A 89 3.87 10.84 6.18
C ASP A 89 3.42 11.87 7.24
N SER A 90 2.14 12.24 7.22
CA SER A 90 1.52 13.24 8.10
C SER A 90 1.16 12.73 9.50
N ARG A 91 1.38 11.44 9.81
CA ARG A 91 0.95 10.83 11.08
C ARG A 91 1.64 11.45 12.28
N LEU A 92 0.98 11.36 13.43
CA LEU A 92 1.54 11.81 14.70
C LEU A 92 2.91 11.18 14.93
N LYS A 93 3.91 12.02 15.25
CA LYS A 93 5.31 11.65 15.50
C LYS A 93 6.07 11.06 14.29
N SER A 94 5.53 11.06 13.07
CA SER A 94 6.26 10.55 11.90
C SER A 94 7.56 11.31 11.64
N ASP A 95 7.55 12.63 11.74
CA ASP A 95 8.75 13.47 11.62
C ASP A 95 9.76 13.23 12.76
N VAL A 96 9.27 13.02 13.98
CA VAL A 96 10.11 12.70 15.15
C VAL A 96 10.80 11.34 14.95
N PHE A 97 10.07 10.34 14.51
CA PHE A 97 10.61 9.00 14.26
C PHE A 97 11.59 8.99 13.09
N ALA A 98 11.31 9.73 12.02
CA ALA A 98 12.21 9.89 10.89
C ALA A 98 13.55 10.55 11.30
N LYS A 99 13.50 11.64 12.08
CA LYS A 99 14.69 12.30 12.63
C LYS A 99 15.44 11.43 13.63
N THR A 100 14.71 10.65 14.44
CA THR A 100 15.29 9.67 15.37
C THR A 100 16.06 8.58 14.61
N ALA A 101 15.47 8.01 13.56
CA ALA A 101 16.15 7.03 12.71
C ALA A 101 17.41 7.62 12.05
N ALA A 102 17.33 8.86 11.55
CA ALA A 102 18.46 9.57 10.96
C ALA A 102 19.62 9.72 11.97
N GLY A 103 19.31 10.05 13.23
CA GLY A 103 20.30 10.18 14.30
C GLY A 103 21.01 8.88 14.65
N VAL A 104 20.28 7.75 14.64
CA VAL A 104 20.88 6.41 14.84
C VAL A 104 21.83 6.05 13.69
N LEU A 105 21.38 6.25 12.44
CA LEU A 105 22.20 5.96 11.27
C LEU A 105 23.48 6.80 11.27
N ALA A 106 23.37 8.10 11.52
CA ALA A 106 24.51 9.01 11.61
C ALA A 106 25.50 8.61 12.72
N ALA A 107 25.00 8.25 13.93
CA ALA A 107 25.85 7.74 15.03
C ALA A 107 26.57 6.43 14.67
N ASN A 108 26.10 5.72 13.67
CA ASN A 108 26.73 4.51 13.13
C ASN A 108 27.64 4.80 11.92
N GLY A 109 27.85 6.08 11.54
CA GLY A 109 28.70 6.50 10.42
C GLY A 109 28.02 6.31 9.05
N ILE A 110 26.71 6.04 9.02
CA ILE A 110 25.93 5.85 7.79
C ILE A 110 25.38 7.20 7.34
N LYS A 111 25.55 7.52 6.06
CA LYS A 111 25.02 8.74 5.45
C LYS A 111 23.51 8.66 5.32
N VAL A 112 22.82 9.78 5.49
CA VAL A 112 21.36 9.85 5.40
C VAL A 112 20.94 10.86 4.33
N ARG A 113 19.95 10.49 3.53
CA ARG A 113 19.18 11.35 2.65
C ARG A 113 17.74 11.40 3.13
N ILE A 114 17.34 12.48 3.79
CA ILE A 114 15.98 12.64 4.35
C ILE A 114 15.23 13.74 3.62
N TYR A 115 13.94 13.56 3.37
CA TYR A 115 13.10 14.62 2.85
C TYR A 115 12.91 15.71 3.91
N ASP A 116 12.93 16.96 3.48
CA ASP A 116 12.73 18.17 4.32
C ASP A 116 11.29 18.37 4.75
N ALA A 117 10.35 17.80 3.99
CA ALA A 117 8.92 17.76 4.28
C ALA A 117 8.40 16.32 4.10
N LEU A 118 7.15 16.07 4.52
CA LEU A 118 6.50 14.79 4.27
C LEU A 118 6.40 14.51 2.77
N MET A 119 6.68 13.28 2.37
CA MET A 119 6.65 12.85 0.98
C MET A 119 6.11 11.42 0.87
N PRO A 120 5.47 11.08 -0.27
CA PRO A 120 4.87 9.77 -0.51
C PRO A 120 5.86 8.59 -0.45
N VAL A 121 5.31 7.38 -0.22
CA VAL A 121 6.06 6.11 -0.34
C VAL A 121 6.85 6.01 -1.66
N PRO A 122 6.27 6.28 -2.84
CA PRO A 122 7.02 6.19 -4.10
C PRO A 122 8.20 7.16 -4.16
N ALA A 123 8.13 8.31 -3.51
CA ALA A 123 9.26 9.23 -3.44
C ALA A 123 10.44 8.61 -2.67
N LEU A 124 10.19 7.85 -1.59
CA LEU A 124 11.23 7.09 -0.91
C LEU A 124 11.87 6.04 -1.83
N SER A 125 11.05 5.23 -2.50
CA SER A 125 11.51 4.20 -3.44
C SER A 125 12.42 4.83 -4.51
N PHE A 126 12.00 5.96 -5.07
CA PHE A 126 12.76 6.71 -6.07
C PHE A 126 14.09 7.24 -5.50
N ALA A 127 14.07 7.94 -4.37
CA ALA A 127 15.29 8.51 -3.76
C ALA A 127 16.29 7.42 -3.36
N THR A 128 15.82 6.26 -2.90
CA THR A 128 16.66 5.10 -2.57
C THR A 128 17.47 4.66 -3.80
N ARG A 129 16.84 4.58 -4.97
CA ARG A 129 17.48 4.23 -6.24
C ARG A 129 18.33 5.38 -6.78
N TYR A 130 17.81 6.61 -6.78
CA TYR A 130 18.47 7.79 -7.32
C TYR A 130 19.84 8.07 -6.67
N TYR A 131 19.92 7.92 -5.35
CA TYR A 131 21.16 8.10 -4.60
C TYR A 131 21.96 6.81 -4.41
N ALA A 132 21.57 5.70 -5.05
CA ALA A 132 22.17 4.38 -4.87
C ALA A 132 22.32 4.02 -3.37
N CYS A 133 21.26 4.21 -2.58
CA CYS A 133 21.24 3.91 -1.17
C CYS A 133 21.30 2.40 -0.91
N ASN A 134 21.83 1.99 0.24
CA ASN A 134 21.81 0.60 0.69
C ASN A 134 20.43 0.19 1.24
N ALA A 135 19.65 1.17 1.71
CA ALA A 135 18.32 0.96 2.24
C ALA A 135 17.47 2.23 2.16
N GLY A 136 16.16 2.07 2.33
CA GLY A 136 15.21 3.16 2.55
C GLY A 136 14.38 2.94 3.80
N ILE A 137 13.91 4.01 4.43
CA ILE A 137 13.02 3.99 5.59
C ILE A 137 11.81 4.87 5.28
N MET A 138 10.60 4.31 5.37
CA MET A 138 9.35 5.07 5.34
C MET A 138 8.66 5.00 6.69
N VAL A 139 8.47 6.15 7.33
CA VAL A 139 7.73 6.24 8.58
C VAL A 139 6.26 6.50 8.27
N THR A 140 5.46 5.46 8.37
CA THR A 140 4.02 5.48 8.03
C THR A 140 3.30 4.24 8.57
N ALA A 141 2.01 4.35 8.82
CA ALA A 141 1.10 3.23 8.98
C ALA A 141 0.01 3.21 7.89
N SER A 142 0.30 3.81 6.70
CA SER A 142 -0.62 3.89 5.56
C SER A 142 -2.00 4.47 5.99
N HIS A 143 -3.08 3.81 5.71
CA HIS A 143 -4.47 4.22 6.00
C HIS A 143 -4.99 3.79 7.38
N ASN A 144 -4.16 3.26 8.28
CA ASN A 144 -4.60 2.87 9.63
C ASN A 144 -5.09 4.08 10.45
N PRO A 145 -5.92 3.87 11.50
CA PRO A 145 -6.34 4.95 12.40
C PRO A 145 -5.19 5.77 12.99
N ALA A 146 -5.48 6.99 13.44
CA ALA A 146 -4.53 7.97 13.97
C ALA A 146 -3.60 7.43 15.09
N LYS A 147 -4.10 6.51 15.91
CA LYS A 147 -3.33 5.91 17.02
C LYS A 147 -2.18 5.01 16.56
N TYR A 148 -2.11 4.63 15.28
CA TYR A 148 -1.04 3.78 14.74
C TYR A 148 0.05 4.61 14.06
N ASN A 149 1.29 4.12 14.16
CA ASN A 149 2.37 4.49 13.27
C ASN A 149 3.20 3.25 12.91
N GLY A 150 4.17 3.40 12.02
CA GLY A 150 4.99 2.29 11.57
C GLY A 150 6.33 2.74 11.00
N TYR A 151 7.14 1.76 10.65
CA TYR A 151 8.48 1.91 10.11
C TYR A 151 8.66 0.84 9.05
N LYS A 152 8.53 1.19 7.77
CA LYS A 152 8.75 0.29 6.64
C LYS A 152 10.22 0.38 6.21
N ALA A 153 10.87 -0.76 5.93
CA ALA A 153 12.23 -0.81 5.42
C ALA A 153 12.26 -1.29 3.96
N TYR A 154 13.12 -0.66 3.17
CA TYR A 154 13.28 -0.88 1.73
C TYR A 154 14.71 -1.31 1.43
N GLY A 155 14.88 -2.18 0.44
CA GLY A 155 16.17 -2.60 -0.09
C GLY A 155 16.78 -1.58 -1.06
N PRO A 156 18.01 -1.83 -1.54
CA PRO A 156 18.73 -0.92 -2.46
C PRO A 156 18.06 -0.78 -3.82
N ASP A 157 17.21 -1.71 -4.20
CA ASP A 157 16.40 -1.70 -5.41
C ASP A 157 15.16 -0.79 -5.31
N GLY A 158 14.89 -0.23 -4.12
CA GLY A 158 13.72 0.59 -3.82
C GLY A 158 12.43 -0.21 -3.60
N CYS A 159 12.51 -1.54 -3.47
CA CYS A 159 11.41 -2.40 -3.07
C CYS A 159 11.39 -2.59 -1.55
N GLN A 160 10.24 -2.92 -0.96
CA GLN A 160 10.21 -3.36 0.44
C GLN A 160 11.14 -4.57 0.62
N MET A 161 11.82 -4.64 1.77
CA MET A 161 12.82 -5.67 2.03
C MET A 161 12.29 -7.09 1.77
N THR A 162 13.14 -7.95 1.20
CA THR A 162 12.88 -9.38 1.09
C THR A 162 12.79 -10.03 2.46
N ASP A 163 12.17 -11.22 2.52
CA ASP A 163 11.98 -11.96 3.76
C ASP A 163 13.33 -12.30 4.42
N ASP A 164 14.34 -12.66 3.62
CA ASP A 164 15.69 -12.99 4.12
C ASP A 164 16.41 -11.76 4.72
N ALA A 165 16.38 -10.63 4.03
CA ALA A 165 16.96 -9.38 4.54
C ALA A 165 16.25 -8.91 5.82
N ALA A 166 14.91 -8.97 5.84
CA ALA A 166 14.11 -8.62 7.01
C ALA A 166 14.41 -9.54 8.22
N ALA A 167 14.62 -10.83 7.99
CA ALA A 167 15.00 -11.78 9.05
C ALA A 167 16.36 -11.43 9.65
N ILE A 168 17.36 -11.11 8.82
CA ILE A 168 18.69 -10.68 9.31
C ILE A 168 18.58 -9.40 10.13
N VAL A 169 17.82 -8.41 9.65
CA VAL A 169 17.59 -7.15 10.38
C VAL A 169 16.89 -7.43 11.71
N TYR A 170 15.88 -8.32 11.72
CA TYR A 170 15.17 -8.71 12.94
C TYR A 170 16.08 -9.37 13.96
N ASP A 171 16.97 -10.25 13.54
CA ASP A 171 17.97 -10.88 14.43
C ASP A 171 18.89 -9.83 15.07
N GLU A 172 19.29 -8.81 14.33
CA GLU A 172 20.09 -7.69 14.87
C GLU A 172 19.28 -6.81 15.84
N ILE A 173 17.99 -6.60 15.56
CA ILE A 173 17.07 -5.89 16.48
C ILE A 173 16.98 -6.64 17.82
N GLN A 174 16.85 -7.98 17.80
CA GLN A 174 16.73 -8.80 19.02
C GLN A 174 18.00 -8.75 19.91
N LYS A 175 19.17 -8.50 19.32
CA LYS A 175 20.44 -8.34 20.07
C LYS A 175 20.60 -6.94 20.68
N THR A 176 19.76 -5.99 20.29
CA THR A 176 19.86 -4.59 20.69
C THR A 176 18.93 -4.29 21.86
N ASP A 177 19.44 -3.83 22.98
CA ASP A 177 18.60 -3.39 24.11
C ASP A 177 17.75 -2.19 23.71
N VAL A 178 16.45 -2.24 24.03
CA VAL A 178 15.47 -1.24 23.56
C VAL A 178 15.74 0.17 24.12
N LEU A 179 16.18 0.29 25.38
CA LEU A 179 16.43 1.59 26.02
C LEU A 179 17.84 2.14 25.77
N HIS A 180 18.85 1.27 25.75
CA HIS A 180 20.26 1.70 25.78
C HIS A 180 21.15 1.07 24.69
N GLY A 181 20.63 0.15 23.88
CA GLY A 181 21.47 -0.60 22.92
C GLY A 181 21.77 0.15 21.62
N ALA A 182 20.99 1.14 21.26
CA ALA A 182 21.20 1.91 20.05
C ALA A 182 22.19 3.06 20.23
N LYS A 183 23.11 3.21 19.30
CA LYS A 183 23.92 4.43 19.18
C LYS A 183 23.05 5.55 18.64
N TYR A 184 23.16 6.74 19.20
CA TYR A 184 22.34 7.88 18.79
C TYR A 184 23.09 9.19 18.95
N ILE A 185 22.94 10.08 17.97
CA ILE A 185 23.25 11.51 18.05
C ILE A 185 22.01 12.32 17.69
N SER A 186 21.94 13.55 18.09
CA SER A 186 20.82 14.41 17.71
C SER A 186 20.78 14.62 16.19
N PHE A 187 19.59 14.87 15.66
CA PHE A 187 19.43 15.20 14.24
C PHE A 187 20.28 16.41 13.83
N ALA A 188 20.30 17.46 14.67
CA ALA A 188 21.09 18.68 14.43
C ALA A 188 22.59 18.37 14.35
N GLU A 189 23.09 17.58 15.26
CA GLU A 189 24.50 17.15 15.26
C GLU A 189 24.85 16.34 14.00
N GLY A 190 23.97 15.43 13.58
CA GLY A 190 24.17 14.67 12.34
C GLY A 190 24.19 15.54 11.08
N VAL A 191 23.40 16.63 11.05
CA VAL A 191 23.42 17.64 9.99
C VAL A 191 24.74 18.44 10.05
N GLU A 192 25.15 18.90 11.21
CA GLU A 192 26.42 19.63 11.41
C GLU A 192 27.64 18.80 10.98
N GLN A 193 27.66 17.52 11.30
CA GLN A 193 28.70 16.59 10.85
C GLN A 193 28.62 16.26 9.34
N GLY A 194 27.58 16.70 8.62
CA GLY A 194 27.37 16.44 7.21
C GLY A 194 26.99 14.99 6.87
N LEU A 195 26.67 14.18 7.89
CA LEU A 195 26.18 12.80 7.74
C LEU A 195 24.70 12.76 7.34
N ILE A 196 23.90 13.72 7.83
CA ILE A 196 22.51 13.88 7.44
C ILE A 196 22.41 15.03 6.44
N ARG A 197 21.81 14.76 5.28
CA ARG A 197 21.55 15.75 4.24
C ARG A 197 20.13 15.61 3.74
N PHE A 198 19.52 16.72 3.36
CA PHE A 198 18.20 16.69 2.72
C PHE A 198 18.27 16.13 1.29
N VAL A 199 17.17 15.53 0.85
CA VAL A 199 16.95 15.17 -0.54
C VAL A 199 16.90 16.46 -1.37
N GLY A 200 17.71 16.51 -2.43
CA GLY A 200 17.81 17.70 -3.28
C GLY A 200 16.61 17.87 -4.22
N ASP A 201 16.44 19.10 -4.71
CA ASP A 201 15.39 19.42 -5.69
C ASP A 201 15.61 18.73 -7.03
N ASP A 202 16.85 18.39 -7.35
CA ASP A 202 17.21 17.57 -8.51
C ASP A 202 16.57 16.18 -8.48
N CYS A 203 16.56 15.53 -7.31
CA CYS A 203 15.91 14.24 -7.13
C CYS A 203 14.37 14.37 -7.20
N LYS A 204 13.79 15.39 -6.56
CA LYS A 204 12.35 15.67 -6.62
C LYS A 204 11.89 15.93 -8.06
N LYS A 205 12.64 16.75 -8.81
CA LYS A 205 12.37 17.05 -10.21
C LYS A 205 12.46 15.79 -11.08
N ALA A 206 13.51 14.98 -10.91
CA ALA A 206 13.68 13.73 -11.64
C ALA A 206 12.52 12.73 -11.38
N LEU A 207 11.98 12.69 -10.15
CA LEU A 207 10.79 11.90 -9.83
C LEU A 207 9.57 12.37 -10.64
N TYR A 208 9.29 13.67 -10.64
CA TYR A 208 8.14 14.21 -11.39
C TYR A 208 8.29 13.99 -12.90
N GLU A 209 9.47 14.23 -13.47
CA GLU A 209 9.76 13.93 -14.87
C GLU A 209 9.56 12.44 -15.20
N ALA A 210 9.96 11.52 -14.29
CA ALA A 210 9.75 10.09 -14.47
C ALA A 210 8.26 9.70 -14.44
N ILE A 211 7.44 10.35 -13.62
CA ILE A 211 5.99 10.15 -13.57
C ILE A 211 5.35 10.70 -14.86
N GLU A 212 5.63 11.94 -15.23
CA GLU A 212 5.05 12.62 -16.39
C GLU A 212 5.39 11.93 -17.71
N ALA A 213 6.57 11.33 -17.80
CA ALA A 213 6.97 10.52 -18.96
C ALA A 213 6.09 9.26 -19.16
N ARG A 214 5.20 8.94 -18.23
CA ARG A 214 4.25 7.81 -18.32
C ARG A 214 2.89 8.22 -18.88
N GLN A 215 2.65 9.49 -19.19
CA GLN A 215 1.44 9.91 -19.89
C GLN A 215 1.26 9.07 -21.16
N VAL A 216 0.03 8.58 -21.35
CA VAL A 216 -0.32 7.78 -22.54
C VAL A 216 -0.63 8.71 -23.74
N ARG A 217 -1.24 9.86 -23.44
CA ARG A 217 -1.63 10.88 -24.45
C ARG A 217 -1.15 12.27 -24.01
N PRO A 218 0.17 12.55 -24.07
CA PRO A 218 0.73 13.83 -23.63
C PRO A 218 0.05 15.03 -24.29
N GLY A 219 -0.28 16.04 -23.48
CA GLY A 219 -0.91 17.28 -23.91
C GLY A 219 -2.44 17.23 -24.04
N LEU A 220 -3.07 16.07 -23.94
CA LEU A 220 -4.53 15.92 -24.02
C LEU A 220 -5.25 16.75 -22.95
N CYS A 221 -4.75 16.72 -21.72
CA CYS A 221 -5.40 17.36 -20.58
C CYS A 221 -5.47 18.89 -20.67
N LYS A 222 -4.57 19.53 -21.43
CA LYS A 222 -4.54 20.99 -21.61
C LYS A 222 -5.82 21.55 -22.22
N THR A 223 -6.55 20.76 -22.97
CA THR A 223 -7.78 21.19 -23.70
C THR A 223 -9.04 20.51 -23.23
N ALA A 224 -8.95 19.51 -22.35
CA ALA A 224 -10.10 18.70 -21.97
C ALA A 224 -11.04 19.39 -20.97
N GLY A 225 -10.57 20.40 -20.24
CA GLY A 225 -11.39 21.17 -19.27
C GLY A 225 -11.97 20.29 -18.16
N LEU A 226 -11.20 19.31 -17.66
CA LEU A 226 -11.59 18.42 -16.58
C LEU A 226 -11.70 19.19 -15.27
N LYS A 227 -12.86 19.07 -14.59
CA LYS A 227 -13.09 19.61 -13.25
C LYS A 227 -12.92 18.51 -12.22
N LEU A 228 -11.97 18.70 -11.31
CA LEU A 228 -11.58 17.73 -10.31
C LEU A 228 -11.85 18.23 -8.89
N VAL A 229 -12.43 17.37 -8.05
CA VAL A 229 -12.31 17.50 -6.59
C VAL A 229 -11.25 16.52 -6.11
N TYR A 230 -10.30 17.01 -5.32
CA TYR A 230 -9.23 16.21 -4.77
C TYR A 230 -9.15 16.29 -3.24
N SER A 231 -8.99 15.13 -2.59
CA SER A 231 -8.67 15.04 -1.17
C SER A 231 -7.36 14.29 -0.96
N PRO A 232 -6.33 14.89 -0.36
CA PRO A 232 -5.14 14.19 0.11
C PRO A 232 -5.38 13.42 1.42
N LEU A 233 -6.60 13.40 1.98
CA LEU A 233 -6.94 12.82 3.29
C LEU A 233 -5.95 13.24 4.40
N ASN A 234 -5.62 14.53 4.45
CA ASN A 234 -4.61 15.12 5.36
C ASN A 234 -3.20 14.50 5.24
N GLY A 235 -2.89 13.85 4.12
CA GLY A 235 -1.66 13.09 3.88
C GLY A 235 -0.59 13.81 3.05
N SER A 236 0.35 13.03 2.55
CA SER A 236 1.52 13.49 1.78
C SER A 236 1.25 13.73 0.28
N GLY A 237 0.05 13.38 -0.20
CA GLY A 237 -0.28 13.45 -1.63
C GLY A 237 -0.53 14.87 -2.15
N LEU A 238 -0.84 15.86 -1.30
CA LEU A 238 -1.25 17.20 -1.74
C LEU A 238 -0.29 17.81 -2.77
N VAL A 239 0.96 17.99 -2.38
CA VAL A 239 1.96 18.66 -3.22
C VAL A 239 2.30 17.86 -4.48
N PRO A 240 2.69 16.57 -4.41
CA PRO A 240 3.10 15.85 -5.61
C PRO A 240 1.96 15.59 -6.60
N VAL A 241 0.75 15.30 -6.12
CA VAL A 241 -0.41 15.08 -7.02
C VAL A 241 -0.81 16.37 -7.72
N THR A 242 -0.95 17.48 -6.98
CA THR A 242 -1.32 18.75 -7.61
C THR A 242 -0.24 19.28 -8.54
N HIS A 243 1.04 19.06 -8.22
CA HIS A 243 2.16 19.42 -9.10
C HIS A 243 2.02 18.71 -10.46
N VAL A 244 1.99 17.38 -10.46
CA VAL A 244 1.90 16.58 -11.70
C VAL A 244 0.62 16.90 -12.49
N LEU A 245 -0.52 17.05 -11.82
CA LEU A 245 -1.78 17.38 -12.50
C LEU A 245 -1.75 18.77 -13.14
N ASN A 246 -1.17 19.77 -12.48
CA ASN A 246 -1.02 21.12 -13.03
C ASN A 246 -0.09 21.12 -14.27
N ASP A 247 1.04 20.43 -14.19
CA ASP A 247 2.01 20.39 -15.27
C ASP A 247 1.45 19.69 -16.52
N MET A 248 0.59 18.68 -16.34
CA MET A 248 -0.10 18.06 -17.49
C MET A 248 -1.30 18.89 -18.01
N GLY A 249 -1.67 19.98 -17.32
CA GLY A 249 -2.70 20.95 -17.75
C GLY A 249 -4.07 20.80 -17.09
N ILE A 250 -4.18 20.04 -16.01
CA ILE A 250 -5.40 19.97 -15.17
C ILE A 250 -5.27 21.01 -14.06
N THR A 251 -5.91 22.17 -14.25
CA THR A 251 -5.79 23.32 -13.34
C THR A 251 -7.09 23.66 -12.60
N ASP A 252 -8.23 23.09 -13.01
CA ASP A 252 -9.51 23.24 -12.30
C ASP A 252 -9.63 22.15 -11.21
N ILE A 253 -8.82 22.30 -10.17
CA ILE A 253 -8.74 21.37 -9.03
C ILE A 253 -9.29 22.07 -7.80
N THR A 254 -10.39 21.57 -7.26
CA THR A 254 -10.94 22.00 -5.97
C THR A 254 -10.50 21.02 -4.88
N ILE A 255 -9.67 21.49 -3.95
CA ILE A 255 -9.23 20.68 -2.81
C ILE A 255 -10.31 20.66 -1.72
N VAL A 256 -10.50 19.52 -1.05
CA VAL A 256 -11.39 19.39 0.12
C VAL A 256 -10.76 20.14 1.30
N PRO A 257 -11.32 21.30 1.75
CA PRO A 257 -10.61 22.19 2.67
C PRO A 257 -10.26 21.56 4.02
N GLU A 258 -11.13 20.71 4.56
CA GLU A 258 -10.96 20.04 5.85
C GLU A 258 -9.90 18.93 5.81
N GLN A 259 -9.54 18.49 4.61
CA GLN A 259 -8.60 17.39 4.37
C GLN A 259 -7.32 17.85 3.63
N GLU A 260 -7.20 19.13 3.34
CA GLU A 260 -6.10 19.71 2.55
C GLU A 260 -4.75 19.57 3.25
N TYR A 261 -4.65 20.12 4.45
CA TYR A 261 -3.38 20.20 5.17
C TYR A 261 -3.08 18.95 6.00
N PRO A 262 -1.78 18.60 6.15
CA PRO A 262 -1.36 17.47 6.97
C PRO A 262 -1.92 17.53 8.40
N ASN A 263 -2.60 16.46 8.82
CA ASN A 263 -3.14 16.34 10.16
C ASN A 263 -3.16 14.87 10.60
N GLY A 264 -2.22 14.48 11.45
CA GLY A 264 -2.07 13.09 11.94
C GLY A 264 -3.20 12.60 12.84
N TYR A 265 -4.13 13.46 13.27
CA TYR A 265 -5.34 13.06 14.00
C TYR A 265 -6.45 12.55 13.08
N PHE A 266 -6.41 12.85 11.78
CA PHE A 266 -7.44 12.47 10.80
C PHE A 266 -8.86 12.74 11.29
N THR A 267 -9.10 13.96 11.75
CA THR A 267 -10.33 14.35 12.47
C THR A 267 -11.60 14.23 11.64
N THR A 268 -11.49 14.17 10.31
CA THR A 268 -12.62 14.07 9.38
C THR A 268 -13.00 12.63 9.06
N CYS A 269 -12.11 11.66 9.31
CA CYS A 269 -12.39 10.23 9.09
C CYS A 269 -11.49 9.35 9.98
N SER A 270 -12.07 8.37 10.66
CA SER A 270 -11.35 7.46 11.57
C SER A 270 -10.34 6.57 10.84
N TYR A 271 -10.61 6.26 9.56
CA TYR A 271 -9.77 5.50 8.65
C TYR A 271 -9.55 6.33 7.38
N PRO A 272 -8.37 6.95 7.20
CA PRO A 272 -8.07 7.74 6.00
C PRO A 272 -7.74 6.81 4.82
N ASN A 273 -8.72 5.98 4.43
CA ASN A 273 -8.59 4.96 3.39
C ASN A 273 -9.53 5.29 2.22
N PRO A 274 -9.02 5.56 1.01
CA PRO A 274 -9.83 5.89 -0.15
C PRO A 274 -10.72 4.73 -0.66
N GLU A 275 -10.63 3.55 -0.06
CA GLU A 275 -11.53 2.41 -0.34
C GLU A 275 -12.91 2.56 0.34
N ILE A 276 -13.02 3.38 1.40
CA ILE A 276 -14.22 3.48 2.22
C ILE A 276 -14.99 4.78 1.99
N PHE A 277 -16.31 4.65 1.96
CA PHE A 277 -17.21 5.78 1.70
C PHE A 277 -17.03 6.95 2.66
N GLU A 278 -16.86 6.68 3.96
CA GLU A 278 -16.71 7.71 5.00
C GLU A 278 -15.52 8.63 4.76
N ALA A 279 -14.39 8.10 4.25
CA ALA A 279 -13.23 8.91 3.93
C ALA A 279 -13.48 9.84 2.73
N LEU A 280 -14.34 9.43 1.80
CA LEU A 280 -14.67 10.16 0.58
C LEU A 280 -15.86 11.11 0.74
N LYS A 281 -16.60 11.04 1.83
CA LYS A 281 -17.87 11.75 2.04
C LYS A 281 -17.77 13.26 1.78
N LEU A 282 -16.81 13.94 2.38
CA LEU A 282 -16.62 15.39 2.20
C LEU A 282 -16.29 15.74 0.74
N GLY A 283 -15.46 14.91 0.09
CA GLY A 283 -15.14 15.06 -1.31
C GLY A 283 -16.34 14.87 -2.22
N LEU A 284 -17.21 13.89 -1.92
CA LEU A 284 -18.45 13.65 -2.66
C LEU A 284 -19.45 14.80 -2.52
N GLU A 285 -19.61 15.34 -1.31
CA GLU A 285 -20.45 16.51 -1.04
C GLU A 285 -19.93 17.73 -1.83
N LEU A 286 -18.61 17.95 -1.82
CA LEU A 286 -17.99 19.04 -2.57
C LEU A 286 -18.10 18.83 -4.09
N ALA A 287 -17.89 17.61 -4.59
CA ALA A 287 -18.04 17.26 -6.00
C ALA A 287 -19.48 17.49 -6.49
N THR A 288 -20.47 17.11 -5.68
CA THR A 288 -21.89 17.38 -5.96
C THR A 288 -22.18 18.88 -6.04
N LYS A 289 -21.63 19.66 -5.09
CA LYS A 289 -21.82 21.10 -5.04
C LYS A 289 -21.16 21.85 -6.21
N THR A 290 -19.96 21.42 -6.63
CA THR A 290 -19.19 22.06 -7.70
C THR A 290 -19.53 21.52 -9.08
N GLY A 291 -20.20 20.36 -9.15
CA GLY A 291 -20.49 19.65 -10.39
C GLY A 291 -19.23 19.05 -11.04
N ALA A 292 -18.21 18.70 -10.24
CA ALA A 292 -16.97 18.14 -10.73
C ALA A 292 -17.18 16.90 -11.60
N ASP A 293 -16.31 16.64 -12.56
CA ASP A 293 -16.36 15.45 -13.42
C ASP A 293 -15.86 14.20 -12.68
N LEU A 294 -14.96 14.40 -11.73
CA LEU A 294 -14.29 13.34 -10.98
C LEU A 294 -13.98 13.81 -9.54
N MET A 295 -14.14 12.93 -8.58
CA MET A 295 -13.60 13.08 -7.22
C MET A 295 -12.49 12.06 -7.02
N LEU A 296 -11.35 12.48 -6.48
CA LEU A 296 -10.14 11.70 -6.28
C LEU A 296 -9.65 11.86 -4.85
N ALA A 297 -9.19 10.77 -4.23
CA ALA A 297 -8.56 10.81 -2.90
C ALA A 297 -7.35 9.88 -2.82
N THR A 298 -6.31 10.33 -2.10
CA THR A 298 -5.13 9.52 -1.79
C THR A 298 -5.02 9.26 -0.29
N ASP A 299 -4.48 8.12 0.10
CA ASP A 299 -4.23 7.81 1.52
C ASP A 299 -3.03 8.59 2.07
N PRO A 300 -2.77 8.57 3.40
CA PRO A 300 -1.77 9.46 4.02
C PRO A 300 -0.35 9.33 3.49
N ASP A 301 0.10 8.15 3.10
CA ASP A 301 1.42 7.93 2.50
C ASP A 301 1.37 7.88 0.95
N ALA A 302 0.22 8.24 0.38
CA ALA A 302 -0.06 8.42 -1.05
C ALA A 302 0.49 7.28 -1.92
N ASP A 303 0.30 6.04 -1.45
CA ASP A 303 0.55 4.84 -2.22
C ASP A 303 -0.74 4.25 -2.82
N ARG A 304 -1.94 4.74 -2.39
CA ARG A 304 -3.26 4.36 -2.90
C ARG A 304 -4.05 5.56 -3.36
N VAL A 305 -4.85 5.36 -4.41
CA VAL A 305 -5.78 6.36 -4.92
C VAL A 305 -7.13 5.74 -5.23
N GLY A 306 -8.20 6.32 -4.68
CA GLY A 306 -9.59 5.99 -4.95
C GLY A 306 -10.32 7.13 -5.63
N ILE A 307 -11.38 6.80 -6.36
CA ILE A 307 -12.20 7.79 -7.06
C ILE A 307 -13.70 7.56 -6.89
N ALA A 308 -14.45 8.64 -7.11
CA ALA A 308 -15.85 8.60 -7.49
C ALA A 308 -16.04 9.28 -8.84
N MET A 309 -16.66 8.57 -9.77
CA MET A 309 -16.99 9.08 -11.11
C MET A 309 -18.39 9.65 -11.15
N LYS A 310 -18.58 10.74 -11.90
CA LYS A 310 -19.89 11.32 -12.15
C LYS A 310 -20.71 10.43 -13.09
N CYS A 311 -21.93 10.13 -12.70
CA CYS A 311 -22.90 9.39 -13.50
C CYS A 311 -23.72 10.33 -14.40
N PRO A 312 -24.40 9.81 -15.47
CA PRO A 312 -25.23 10.63 -16.36
C PRO A 312 -26.38 11.37 -15.66
N ASP A 313 -26.89 10.85 -14.56
CA ASP A 313 -27.94 11.47 -13.73
C ASP A 313 -27.40 12.54 -12.78
N GLY A 314 -26.08 12.78 -12.76
CA GLY A 314 -25.40 13.72 -11.89
C GLY A 314 -25.00 13.18 -10.53
N SER A 315 -25.35 11.95 -10.19
CA SER A 315 -24.87 11.24 -9.00
C SER A 315 -23.39 10.85 -9.13
N TYR A 316 -22.79 10.37 -8.02
CA TYR A 316 -21.42 9.86 -8.02
C TYR A 316 -21.39 8.40 -7.57
N GLU A 317 -20.63 7.59 -8.29
CA GLU A 317 -20.42 6.18 -8.01
C GLU A 317 -18.93 5.92 -7.71
N LEU A 318 -18.66 5.19 -6.62
CA LEU A 318 -17.31 4.77 -6.26
C LEU A 318 -16.84 3.68 -7.23
N VAL A 319 -15.58 3.77 -7.64
CA VAL A 319 -14.93 2.76 -8.48
C VAL A 319 -14.02 1.91 -7.62
N SER A 320 -14.24 0.59 -7.62
CA SER A 320 -13.39 -0.33 -6.86
C SER A 320 -11.97 -0.41 -7.43
N GLY A 321 -11.00 -0.83 -6.60
CA GLY A 321 -9.62 -1.00 -7.05
C GLY A 321 -9.47 -2.00 -8.20
N ASN A 322 -10.30 -3.04 -8.22
CA ASN A 322 -10.37 -3.99 -9.32
C ASN A 322 -10.90 -3.38 -10.63
N GLU A 323 -11.96 -2.61 -10.55
CA GLU A 323 -12.52 -1.90 -11.72
C GLU A 323 -11.54 -0.87 -12.26
N MET A 324 -10.91 -0.10 -11.38
CA MET A 324 -9.91 0.88 -11.78
C MET A 324 -8.66 0.22 -12.37
N GLY A 325 -8.18 -0.89 -11.79
CA GLY A 325 -7.07 -1.65 -12.36
C GLY A 325 -7.37 -2.16 -13.77
N ALA A 326 -8.58 -2.66 -14.02
CA ALA A 326 -9.04 -3.08 -15.33
C ALA A 326 -9.16 -1.91 -16.33
N LEU A 327 -9.75 -0.79 -15.89
CA LEU A 327 -9.89 0.44 -16.69
C LEU A 327 -8.52 1.01 -17.09
N LEU A 328 -7.59 1.10 -16.15
CA LEU A 328 -6.24 1.62 -16.42
C LEU A 328 -5.47 0.70 -17.36
N LEU A 329 -5.55 -0.63 -17.17
CA LEU A 329 -4.91 -1.59 -18.07
C LEU A 329 -5.42 -1.43 -19.51
N ASP A 330 -6.76 -1.38 -19.68
CA ASP A 330 -7.40 -1.17 -20.97
C ASP A 330 -6.98 0.16 -21.59
N TYR A 331 -7.01 1.26 -20.84
CA TYR A 331 -6.63 2.59 -21.30
C TYR A 331 -5.16 2.67 -21.75
N ILE A 332 -4.25 2.11 -20.94
CA ILE A 332 -2.82 2.08 -21.22
C ILE A 332 -2.56 1.27 -22.50
N CYS A 333 -3.15 0.07 -22.60
CA CYS A 333 -2.95 -0.80 -23.76
C CYS A 333 -3.49 -0.16 -25.05
N ALA A 334 -4.75 0.28 -25.05
CA ALA A 334 -5.36 0.92 -26.21
C ALA A 334 -4.58 2.16 -26.66
N GLY A 335 -4.21 3.03 -25.72
CA GLY A 335 -3.50 4.25 -26.03
C GLY A 335 -2.07 4.02 -26.53
N ARG A 336 -1.32 3.07 -25.94
CA ARG A 336 0.02 2.73 -26.38
C ARG A 336 0.04 2.11 -27.78
N ILE A 337 -0.96 1.27 -28.09
CA ILE A 337 -1.13 0.72 -29.45
C ILE A 337 -1.44 1.84 -30.45
N GLU A 338 -2.41 2.72 -30.10
CA GLU A 338 -2.76 3.89 -30.93
C GLU A 338 -1.54 4.78 -31.24
N LYS A 339 -0.67 5.01 -30.26
CA LYS A 339 0.53 5.85 -30.37
C LYS A 339 1.76 5.12 -30.89
N GLY A 340 1.71 3.81 -31.09
CA GLY A 340 2.86 3.01 -31.51
C GLY A 340 3.96 2.92 -30.44
N THR A 341 3.60 3.05 -29.14
CA THR A 341 4.54 3.03 -27.99
C THR A 341 4.41 1.76 -27.14
N MET A 342 3.63 0.78 -27.59
CA MET A 342 3.55 -0.51 -26.93
C MET A 342 4.89 -1.25 -27.09
N PRO A 343 5.55 -1.69 -26.00
CA PRO A 343 6.78 -2.45 -26.12
C PRO A 343 6.53 -3.82 -26.76
N LYS A 344 7.59 -4.43 -27.25
CA LYS A 344 7.53 -5.83 -27.68
C LYS A 344 7.35 -6.73 -26.44
N ASP A 345 6.49 -7.73 -26.54
CA ASP A 345 6.18 -8.69 -25.47
C ASP A 345 5.87 -8.00 -24.11
N PRO A 346 4.85 -7.11 -24.08
CA PRO A 346 4.52 -6.31 -22.90
C PRO A 346 4.08 -7.17 -21.71
N VAL A 347 4.43 -6.73 -20.51
CA VAL A 347 4.11 -7.42 -19.24
C VAL A 347 3.28 -6.52 -18.36
N ALA A 348 2.18 -7.05 -17.83
CA ALA A 348 1.42 -6.48 -16.72
C ALA A 348 1.41 -7.45 -15.53
N VAL A 349 1.31 -6.92 -14.31
CA VAL A 349 1.37 -7.73 -13.09
C VAL A 349 0.21 -7.41 -12.17
N LYS A 350 -0.43 -8.42 -11.58
CA LYS A 350 -1.50 -8.24 -10.60
C LYS A 350 -1.37 -9.22 -9.42
N SER A 351 -2.06 -8.94 -8.31
CA SER A 351 -2.16 -9.91 -7.22
C SER A 351 -3.06 -11.09 -7.59
N ILE A 352 -2.81 -12.26 -6.98
CA ILE A 352 -3.65 -13.47 -7.18
C ILE A 352 -5.12 -13.29 -6.73
N VAL A 353 -5.42 -12.24 -5.98
CA VAL A 353 -6.78 -11.92 -5.52
C VAL A 353 -7.40 -10.77 -6.33
N SER A 354 -6.66 -10.18 -7.27
CA SER A 354 -7.19 -9.18 -8.19
C SER A 354 -8.01 -9.81 -9.31
N THR A 355 -8.90 -9.01 -9.89
CA THR A 355 -9.93 -9.47 -10.83
C THR A 355 -9.39 -10.22 -12.05
N PRO A 356 -9.99 -11.37 -12.45
CA PRO A 356 -9.71 -12.05 -13.71
C PRO A 356 -10.13 -11.24 -14.95
N LEU A 357 -10.94 -10.18 -14.81
CA LEU A 357 -11.22 -9.26 -15.91
C LEU A 357 -9.95 -8.69 -16.52
N ALA A 358 -8.92 -8.45 -15.69
CA ALA A 358 -7.62 -7.98 -16.17
C ALA A 358 -6.89 -9.02 -17.04
N ASP A 359 -7.07 -10.32 -16.78
CA ASP A 359 -6.50 -11.38 -17.63
C ASP A 359 -7.14 -11.37 -19.02
N ALA A 360 -8.47 -11.21 -19.09
CA ALA A 360 -9.21 -11.12 -20.35
C ALA A 360 -8.80 -9.88 -21.17
N ILE A 361 -8.62 -8.73 -20.51
CA ILE A 361 -8.15 -7.49 -21.15
C ILE A 361 -6.71 -7.68 -21.67
N ALA A 362 -5.81 -8.22 -20.85
CA ALA A 362 -4.42 -8.46 -21.22
C ALA A 362 -4.32 -9.39 -22.43
N ALA A 363 -5.08 -10.50 -22.45
CA ALA A 363 -5.14 -11.44 -23.56
C ALA A 363 -5.62 -10.76 -24.85
N HIS A 364 -6.60 -9.86 -24.79
CA HIS A 364 -7.10 -9.09 -25.94
C HIS A 364 -6.00 -8.24 -26.57
N TYR A 365 -5.15 -7.61 -25.75
CA TYR A 365 -4.08 -6.72 -26.22
C TYR A 365 -2.71 -7.43 -26.42
N GLY A 366 -2.65 -8.75 -26.24
CA GLY A 366 -1.40 -9.50 -26.35
C GLY A 366 -0.37 -9.18 -25.26
N VAL A 367 -0.85 -8.85 -24.04
CA VAL A 367 -0.02 -8.55 -22.87
C VAL A 367 0.14 -9.81 -22.03
N GLU A 368 1.38 -10.13 -21.64
CA GLU A 368 1.67 -11.18 -20.66
C GLU A 368 1.18 -10.71 -19.28
N MET A 369 0.11 -11.34 -18.73
CA MET A 369 -0.36 -11.07 -17.38
C MET A 369 0.32 -12.02 -16.39
N ARG A 370 1.08 -11.46 -15.44
CA ARG A 370 1.68 -12.20 -14.34
C ARG A 370 0.86 -12.03 -13.08
N SER A 371 0.45 -13.13 -12.44
CA SER A 371 -0.23 -13.12 -11.15
C SER A 371 0.79 -13.45 -10.05
N VAL A 372 0.88 -12.58 -9.03
CA VAL A 372 1.81 -12.72 -7.91
C VAL A 372 1.07 -12.74 -6.57
N LEU A 373 1.73 -13.12 -5.49
CA LEU A 373 1.17 -13.07 -4.14
C LEU A 373 0.73 -11.64 -3.78
N THR A 374 -0.18 -11.52 -2.80
CA THR A 374 -0.59 -10.21 -2.27
C THR A 374 0.55 -9.47 -1.59
N GLY A 375 0.64 -8.18 -1.86
CA GLY A 375 1.71 -7.29 -1.42
C GLY A 375 2.54 -6.79 -2.60
N PHE A 376 2.58 -5.46 -2.76
CA PHE A 376 3.19 -4.83 -3.93
C PHE A 376 4.68 -5.14 -4.11
N LYS A 377 5.35 -5.61 -3.02
CA LYS A 377 6.72 -6.11 -3.09
C LYS A 377 6.92 -7.18 -4.17
N TRP A 378 5.88 -8.02 -4.41
CA TRP A 378 5.94 -9.06 -5.44
C TRP A 378 5.81 -8.49 -6.86
N ILE A 379 5.09 -7.38 -7.01
CA ILE A 379 5.07 -6.62 -8.28
C ILE A 379 6.44 -5.96 -8.49
N GLY A 380 6.99 -5.35 -7.43
CA GLY A 380 8.35 -4.79 -7.43
C GLY A 380 9.42 -5.82 -7.80
N ASP A 381 9.31 -7.05 -7.28
CA ASP A 381 10.19 -8.18 -7.61
C ASP A 381 10.12 -8.55 -9.10
N GLN A 382 8.92 -8.60 -9.70
CA GLN A 382 8.78 -8.84 -11.15
C GLN A 382 9.45 -7.75 -11.99
N ILE A 383 9.38 -6.50 -11.54
CA ILE A 383 10.08 -5.39 -12.21
C ILE A 383 11.60 -5.55 -12.06
N ALA A 384 12.09 -5.92 -10.88
CA ALA A 384 13.51 -6.18 -10.63
C ALA A 384 14.03 -7.35 -11.48
N ASN A 385 13.25 -8.41 -11.64
CA ASN A 385 13.58 -9.56 -12.49
C ASN A 385 13.69 -9.15 -13.97
N LEU A 386 12.75 -8.32 -14.47
CA LEU A 386 12.83 -7.76 -15.83
C LEU A 386 14.05 -6.84 -15.99
N GLU A 387 14.37 -6.03 -14.97
CA GLU A 387 15.56 -5.17 -14.99
C GLU A 387 16.86 -5.99 -15.05
N ALA A 388 16.96 -7.04 -14.25
CA ALA A 388 18.10 -7.95 -14.26
C ALA A 388 18.28 -8.68 -15.59
N ALA A 389 17.17 -8.95 -16.29
CA ALA A 389 17.18 -9.53 -17.63
C ALA A 389 17.46 -8.50 -18.75
N GLY A 390 17.55 -7.20 -18.46
CA GLY A 390 17.67 -6.13 -19.45
C GLY A 390 16.37 -5.86 -20.22
N GLU A 391 15.22 -6.26 -19.68
CA GLU A 391 13.90 -6.23 -20.31
C GLU A 391 12.89 -5.35 -19.57
N VAL A 392 13.36 -4.42 -18.73
CA VAL A 392 12.51 -3.63 -17.82
C VAL A 392 11.45 -2.80 -18.56
N ASP A 393 11.70 -2.40 -19.80
CA ASP A 393 10.75 -1.64 -20.62
C ASP A 393 9.51 -2.45 -21.04
N ARG A 394 9.54 -3.78 -20.88
CA ARG A 394 8.36 -4.64 -21.07
C ARG A 394 7.29 -4.40 -20.01
N PHE A 395 7.66 -3.95 -18.80
CA PHE A 395 6.70 -3.65 -17.74
C PHE A 395 5.88 -2.41 -18.07
N ILE A 396 4.57 -2.58 -18.29
CA ILE A 396 3.68 -1.48 -18.63
C ILE A 396 2.77 -1.06 -17.49
N PHE A 397 2.32 -2.01 -16.63
CA PHE A 397 1.38 -1.72 -15.56
C PHE A 397 1.39 -2.82 -14.49
N GLY A 398 1.20 -2.42 -13.24
CA GLY A 398 0.96 -3.33 -12.11
C GLY A 398 -0.08 -2.79 -11.16
N PHE A 399 -0.91 -3.66 -10.56
CA PHE A 399 -1.93 -3.22 -9.61
C PHE A 399 -2.33 -4.29 -8.59
N GLU A 400 -2.86 -3.81 -7.47
CA GLU A 400 -3.57 -4.60 -6.47
C GLU A 400 -5.01 -4.13 -6.34
N GLU A 401 -5.91 -5.05 -5.95
CA GLU A 401 -7.33 -4.77 -5.70
C GLU A 401 -7.56 -3.69 -4.65
N SER A 402 -6.55 -3.46 -3.80
CA SER A 402 -6.56 -2.50 -2.70
C SER A 402 -6.12 -1.10 -3.13
N TYR A 403 -6.50 -0.67 -4.33
CA TYR A 403 -6.31 0.70 -4.85
C TYR A 403 -4.86 1.14 -5.07
N GLY A 404 -3.94 0.19 -5.19
CA GLY A 404 -2.53 0.44 -5.48
C GLY A 404 -2.19 0.16 -6.93
N TYR A 405 -1.58 1.13 -7.62
CA TYR A 405 -1.24 1.09 -9.04
C TYR A 405 0.18 1.56 -9.28
N LEU A 406 0.80 1.06 -10.35
CA LEU A 406 2.08 1.54 -10.86
C LEU A 406 2.14 1.37 -12.38
N ALA A 407 2.59 2.40 -13.09
CA ALA A 407 2.89 2.32 -14.52
C ALA A 407 4.34 2.75 -14.79
N GLY A 408 5.14 1.81 -15.30
CA GLY A 408 6.57 2.01 -15.55
C GLY A 408 7.46 1.68 -14.34
N PRO A 409 8.77 1.51 -14.59
CA PRO A 409 9.69 0.87 -13.66
C PRO A 409 10.52 1.85 -12.79
N TYR A 410 10.13 3.12 -12.68
CA TYR A 410 10.95 4.14 -12.00
C TYR A 410 10.96 3.98 -10.46
N VAL A 411 9.93 3.35 -9.89
CA VAL A 411 9.83 2.96 -8.48
C VAL A 411 9.46 1.48 -8.35
N ARG A 412 9.44 0.95 -7.12
CA ARG A 412 9.17 -0.46 -6.83
C ARG A 412 8.04 -0.68 -5.81
N ASP A 413 7.24 0.35 -5.60
CA ASP A 413 6.03 0.29 -4.78
C ASP A 413 4.88 1.00 -5.50
N LYS A 414 3.66 0.88 -4.96
CA LYS A 414 2.47 1.59 -5.42
C LYS A 414 2.72 3.09 -5.44
N ASP A 415 2.17 3.74 -6.43
CA ASP A 415 2.29 5.18 -6.58
C ASP A 415 0.92 5.82 -6.86
N ALA A 416 0.36 6.52 -5.86
CA ALA A 416 -0.89 7.23 -6.04
C ALA A 416 -0.73 8.48 -6.92
N VAL A 417 0.48 9.02 -7.07
CA VAL A 417 0.70 10.19 -7.93
C VAL A 417 0.54 9.80 -9.41
N ILE A 418 1.19 8.71 -9.84
CA ILE A 418 0.98 8.20 -11.21
C ILE A 418 -0.42 7.66 -11.41
N GLY A 419 -0.99 7.00 -10.38
CA GLY A 419 -2.39 6.56 -10.41
C GLY A 419 -3.33 7.74 -10.66
N SER A 420 -3.17 8.84 -9.91
CA SER A 420 -3.94 10.08 -10.08
C SER A 420 -3.77 10.69 -11.47
N MET A 421 -2.53 10.75 -11.95
CA MET A 421 -2.20 11.25 -13.28
C MET A 421 -2.94 10.48 -14.38
N LEU A 422 -2.80 9.16 -14.38
CA LEU A 422 -3.40 8.30 -15.42
C LEU A 422 -4.92 8.24 -15.34
N ILE A 423 -5.50 8.25 -14.14
CA ILE A 423 -6.95 8.31 -13.94
C ILE A 423 -7.51 9.63 -14.51
N CYS A 424 -6.88 10.75 -14.22
CA CYS A 424 -7.29 12.05 -14.74
C CYS A 424 -7.09 12.16 -16.26
N GLU A 425 -5.98 11.63 -16.80
CA GLU A 425 -5.77 11.57 -18.25
C GLU A 425 -6.84 10.72 -18.95
N MET A 426 -7.17 9.55 -18.39
CA MET A 426 -8.23 8.69 -18.88
C MET A 426 -9.60 9.38 -18.84
N ALA A 427 -9.94 10.08 -17.75
CA ALA A 427 -11.18 10.85 -17.64
C ALA A 427 -11.23 11.97 -18.70
N ALA A 428 -10.15 12.71 -18.87
CA ALA A 428 -9.99 13.75 -19.89
C ALA A 428 -10.15 13.18 -21.31
N TYR A 429 -9.58 12.01 -21.59
CA TYR A 429 -9.70 11.33 -22.87
C TYR A 429 -11.14 10.96 -23.19
N TYR A 430 -11.84 10.25 -22.28
CA TYR A 430 -13.22 9.87 -22.55
C TYR A 430 -14.13 11.09 -22.69
N ARG A 431 -13.94 12.13 -21.88
CA ARG A 431 -14.65 13.40 -22.03
C ARG A 431 -14.42 14.00 -23.43
N SER A 432 -13.20 14.00 -23.93
CA SER A 432 -12.84 14.60 -25.23
C SER A 432 -13.51 13.92 -26.43
N ILE A 433 -13.87 12.66 -26.28
CA ILE A 433 -14.57 11.87 -27.31
C ILE A 433 -16.08 11.74 -27.06
N GLY A 434 -16.64 12.51 -26.11
CA GLY A 434 -18.06 12.47 -25.77
C GLY A 434 -18.50 11.22 -25.01
N SER A 435 -17.57 10.54 -24.32
CA SER A 435 -17.80 9.36 -23.50
C SER A 435 -17.48 9.64 -22.01
N SER A 436 -17.48 8.62 -21.17
CA SER A 436 -17.13 8.70 -19.76
C SER A 436 -16.46 7.41 -19.27
N ILE A 437 -15.80 7.49 -18.09
CA ILE A 437 -15.26 6.30 -17.40
C ILE A 437 -16.35 5.25 -17.19
N LYS A 438 -17.56 5.67 -16.78
CA LYS A 438 -18.72 4.78 -16.59
C LYS A 438 -19.11 4.05 -17.87
N GLN A 439 -19.22 4.77 -18.98
CA GLN A 439 -19.56 4.16 -20.27
C GLN A 439 -18.50 3.16 -20.70
N ARG A 440 -17.21 3.50 -20.53
CA ARG A 440 -16.14 2.56 -20.87
C ARG A 440 -16.15 1.31 -20.00
N LEU A 441 -16.40 1.44 -18.71
CA LEU A 441 -16.53 0.30 -17.80
C LEU A 441 -17.68 -0.63 -18.23
N GLU A 442 -18.83 -0.09 -18.61
CA GLU A 442 -19.97 -0.89 -19.13
C GLU A 442 -19.64 -1.57 -20.48
N GLU A 443 -18.86 -0.92 -21.35
CA GLU A 443 -18.36 -1.55 -22.59
C GLU A 443 -17.41 -2.72 -22.30
N ILE A 444 -16.49 -2.55 -21.35
CA ILE A 444 -15.59 -3.60 -20.89
C ILE A 444 -16.38 -4.80 -20.36
N TYR A 445 -17.41 -4.55 -19.54
CA TYR A 445 -18.27 -5.61 -19.03
C TYR A 445 -19.07 -6.32 -20.13
N LYS A 446 -19.55 -5.58 -21.14
CA LYS A 446 -20.23 -6.20 -22.29
C LYS A 446 -19.29 -7.08 -23.12
N GLN A 447 -18.02 -6.70 -23.21
CA GLN A 447 -17.02 -7.40 -24.00
C GLN A 447 -16.48 -8.65 -23.30
N TYR A 448 -16.24 -8.59 -21.98
CA TYR A 448 -15.51 -9.63 -21.24
C TYR A 448 -16.33 -10.32 -20.15
N GLY A 449 -17.54 -9.84 -19.86
CA GLY A 449 -18.41 -10.34 -18.78
C GLY A 449 -18.44 -9.43 -17.55
N ARG A 450 -19.56 -9.48 -16.82
CA ARG A 450 -19.78 -8.69 -15.60
C ARG A 450 -19.16 -9.38 -14.40
N TYR A 451 -17.88 -9.09 -14.16
CA TYR A 451 -17.18 -9.54 -12.95
C TYR A 451 -17.58 -8.71 -11.73
N LEU A 452 -17.78 -9.36 -10.60
CA LEU A 452 -17.92 -8.75 -9.29
C LEU A 452 -16.85 -9.32 -8.35
N ASN A 453 -16.07 -8.41 -7.74
CA ASN A 453 -15.05 -8.76 -6.77
C ASN A 453 -15.42 -8.14 -5.41
N LYS A 454 -15.56 -8.94 -4.37
CA LYS A 454 -15.90 -8.51 -3.01
C LYS A 454 -15.04 -9.22 -1.98
N VAL A 455 -14.84 -8.58 -0.84
CA VAL A 455 -14.06 -9.12 0.28
C VAL A 455 -14.89 -9.06 1.54
N ASP A 456 -15.00 -10.20 2.24
CA ASP A 456 -15.56 -10.28 3.57
C ASP A 456 -14.42 -10.59 4.57
N SER A 457 -14.52 -10.07 5.80
CA SER A 457 -13.53 -10.30 6.86
C SER A 457 -14.19 -10.96 8.06
N PHE A 458 -13.57 -12.01 8.58
CA PHE A 458 -14.01 -12.75 9.76
C PHE A 458 -12.97 -12.53 10.86
N GLU A 459 -13.38 -11.93 11.99
CA GLU A 459 -12.50 -11.62 13.12
C GLU A 459 -12.62 -12.70 14.20
N PHE A 460 -11.49 -13.02 14.83
CA PHE A 460 -11.37 -14.00 15.90
C PHE A 460 -10.75 -13.32 17.13
N PRO A 461 -11.54 -12.53 17.88
CA PRO A 461 -11.02 -11.77 19.01
C PRO A 461 -10.52 -12.69 20.14
N GLY A 462 -9.55 -12.20 20.91
CA GLY A 462 -9.01 -12.88 22.08
C GLY A 462 -7.69 -13.62 21.83
N LEU A 463 -7.09 -14.13 22.92
CA LEU A 463 -5.75 -14.72 22.91
C LEU A 463 -5.63 -15.98 22.04
N THR A 464 -6.71 -16.72 21.84
CA THR A 464 -6.76 -17.96 21.03
C THR A 464 -7.14 -17.71 19.57
N GLY A 465 -7.39 -16.46 19.16
CA GLY A 465 -7.84 -16.13 17.81
C GLY A 465 -6.89 -16.61 16.72
N MET A 466 -5.59 -16.47 16.91
CA MET A 466 -4.59 -16.96 15.96
C MET A 466 -4.58 -18.48 15.83
N GLU A 467 -4.74 -19.21 16.94
CA GLU A 467 -4.81 -20.68 16.94
C GLU A 467 -6.07 -21.18 16.24
N LYS A 468 -7.22 -20.55 16.54
CA LYS A 468 -8.49 -20.85 15.87
C LYS A 468 -8.38 -20.64 14.35
N MET A 469 -7.79 -19.52 13.92
CA MET A 469 -7.57 -19.22 12.51
C MET A 469 -6.65 -20.26 11.84
N ALA A 470 -5.58 -20.67 12.51
CA ALA A 470 -4.68 -21.73 12.01
C ALA A 470 -5.41 -23.07 11.86
N SER A 471 -6.25 -23.45 12.84
CA SER A 471 -7.07 -24.66 12.81
C SER A 471 -8.07 -24.65 11.66
N ILE A 472 -8.76 -23.52 11.42
CA ILE A 472 -9.68 -23.36 10.28
C ILE A 472 -8.94 -23.56 8.95
N MET A 473 -7.80 -22.92 8.78
CA MET A 473 -7.01 -23.06 7.56
C MET A 473 -6.49 -24.49 7.35
N GLN A 474 -6.17 -25.20 8.43
CA GLN A 474 -5.76 -26.60 8.35
C GLN A 474 -6.94 -27.50 7.95
N LYS A 475 -8.10 -27.33 8.58
CA LYS A 475 -9.33 -28.06 8.23
C LYS A 475 -9.71 -27.89 6.76
N LEU A 476 -9.65 -26.65 6.25
CA LEU A 476 -9.92 -26.35 4.84
C LEU A 476 -8.95 -27.04 3.86
N ARG A 477 -7.74 -27.40 4.31
CA ARG A 477 -6.77 -28.17 3.53
C ARG A 477 -7.03 -29.67 3.57
N ASP A 478 -7.32 -30.18 4.78
CA ASP A 478 -7.50 -31.61 5.01
C ASP A 478 -8.82 -32.12 4.44
N ASP A 479 -9.87 -31.30 4.50
CA ASP A 479 -11.23 -31.60 4.03
C ASP A 479 -11.80 -30.40 3.23
N PRO A 480 -11.31 -30.17 2.00
CA PRO A 480 -11.79 -29.08 1.17
C PRO A 480 -13.24 -29.30 0.75
N PRO A 481 -14.08 -28.23 0.73
CA PRO A 481 -15.46 -28.38 0.28
C PRO A 481 -15.52 -28.86 -1.16
N ALA A 482 -16.29 -29.93 -1.42
CA ALA A 482 -16.50 -30.45 -2.76
C ALA A 482 -17.45 -29.57 -3.60
N GLU A 483 -18.28 -28.79 -2.91
CA GLU A 483 -19.29 -27.88 -3.49
C GLU A 483 -19.45 -26.64 -2.62
N LEU A 484 -19.68 -25.49 -3.23
CA LEU A 484 -20.05 -24.22 -2.57
C LEU A 484 -21.25 -23.59 -3.30
N ALA A 485 -22.30 -23.29 -2.57
CA ALA A 485 -23.53 -22.68 -3.08
C ALA A 485 -24.15 -23.42 -4.29
N GLY A 486 -24.12 -24.75 -4.29
CA GLY A 486 -24.68 -25.58 -5.38
C GLY A 486 -23.76 -25.73 -6.60
N HIS A 487 -22.54 -25.18 -6.56
CA HIS A 487 -21.54 -25.31 -7.62
C HIS A 487 -20.36 -26.17 -7.19
N LYS A 488 -19.99 -27.12 -8.04
CA LYS A 488 -18.88 -28.03 -7.79
C LYS A 488 -17.56 -27.26 -7.75
N VAL A 489 -16.71 -27.58 -6.77
CA VAL A 489 -15.31 -27.13 -6.72
C VAL A 489 -14.50 -28.00 -7.71
N VAL A 490 -14.02 -27.39 -8.79
CA VAL A 490 -13.29 -28.08 -9.86
C VAL A 490 -11.78 -28.05 -9.65
N LYS A 491 -11.29 -27.11 -8.83
CA LYS A 491 -9.86 -27.01 -8.51
C LYS A 491 -9.69 -26.36 -7.13
N VAL A 492 -8.79 -26.92 -6.33
CA VAL A 492 -8.26 -26.30 -5.11
C VAL A 492 -6.78 -25.98 -5.36
N THR A 493 -6.39 -24.73 -5.15
CA THR A 493 -4.98 -24.31 -5.25
C THR A 493 -4.49 -23.92 -3.87
N ASP A 494 -3.50 -24.63 -3.35
CA ASP A 494 -2.86 -24.33 -2.06
C ASP A 494 -1.49 -23.68 -2.28
N TYR A 495 -1.40 -22.41 -1.94
CA TYR A 495 -0.14 -21.64 -2.07
C TYR A 495 0.92 -22.01 -1.02
N LYS A 496 0.66 -22.93 -0.09
CA LYS A 496 1.72 -23.55 0.71
C LYS A 496 2.59 -24.52 -0.09
N LYS A 497 2.22 -24.80 -1.35
CA LYS A 497 2.89 -25.72 -2.26
C LYS A 497 3.50 -24.95 -3.45
N PRO A 498 4.72 -24.43 -3.31
CA PRO A 498 5.41 -23.68 -4.38
C PRO A 498 5.57 -24.49 -5.67
N GLU A 499 5.75 -25.79 -5.55
CA GLU A 499 5.90 -26.73 -6.68
C GLU A 499 4.65 -26.82 -7.56
N GLU A 500 3.46 -26.54 -7.01
CA GLU A 500 2.20 -26.54 -7.77
C GLU A 500 1.86 -25.16 -8.34
N THR A 501 2.33 -24.09 -7.68
CA THR A 501 1.92 -22.69 -8.01
C THR A 501 2.98 -21.91 -8.77
N GLY A 502 4.25 -22.31 -8.66
CA GLY A 502 5.39 -21.54 -9.17
C GLY A 502 5.67 -20.23 -8.40
N LEU A 503 4.95 -19.99 -7.30
CA LEU A 503 5.11 -18.81 -6.44
C LEU A 503 5.66 -19.21 -5.07
N PRO A 504 6.27 -18.27 -4.33
CA PRO A 504 6.72 -18.51 -2.97
C PRO A 504 5.59 -19.04 -2.07
N ALA A 505 5.94 -19.82 -1.05
CA ALA A 505 4.97 -20.39 -0.13
C ALA A 505 4.16 -19.28 0.61
N ALA A 506 2.84 -19.41 0.58
CA ALA A 506 1.94 -18.48 1.26
C ALA A 506 0.73 -19.22 1.85
N ASN A 507 0.21 -18.72 2.97
CA ASN A 507 -0.98 -19.32 3.59
C ASN A 507 -2.26 -18.83 2.90
N VAL A 508 -2.51 -19.27 1.67
CA VAL A 508 -3.67 -18.91 0.84
C VAL A 508 -4.25 -20.15 0.20
N LEU A 509 -5.57 -20.25 0.16
CA LEU A 509 -6.33 -21.27 -0.57
C LEU A 509 -7.23 -20.60 -1.60
N ILE A 510 -7.28 -21.13 -2.81
CA ILE A 510 -8.22 -20.72 -3.85
C ILE A 510 -9.08 -21.93 -4.26
N TYR A 511 -10.40 -21.76 -4.13
CA TYR A 511 -11.42 -22.68 -4.63
C TYR A 511 -11.96 -22.14 -5.95
N SER A 512 -11.71 -22.85 -7.06
CA SER A 512 -12.29 -22.52 -8.37
C SER A 512 -13.52 -23.39 -8.60
N LEU A 513 -14.61 -22.76 -9.02
CA LEU A 513 -15.92 -23.38 -9.19
C LEU A 513 -16.24 -23.62 -10.68
N GLU A 514 -17.06 -24.58 -10.99
CA GLU A 514 -17.46 -24.96 -12.36
C GLU A 514 -18.11 -23.84 -13.16
N ASN A 515 -18.75 -22.88 -12.47
CA ASN A 515 -19.36 -21.69 -13.09
C ASN A 515 -18.38 -20.53 -13.31
N GLY A 516 -17.06 -20.73 -13.06
CA GLY A 516 -16.02 -19.73 -13.19
C GLY A 516 -15.86 -18.80 -11.98
N ALA A 517 -16.71 -18.91 -10.96
CA ALA A 517 -16.54 -18.17 -9.71
C ALA A 517 -15.33 -18.69 -8.92
N THR A 518 -14.75 -17.84 -8.08
CA THR A 518 -13.67 -18.23 -7.17
C THR A 518 -13.90 -17.72 -5.75
N VAL A 519 -13.48 -18.52 -4.77
CA VAL A 519 -13.42 -18.14 -3.36
C VAL A 519 -11.98 -18.29 -2.88
N VAL A 520 -11.38 -17.19 -2.43
CA VAL A 520 -10.01 -17.19 -1.88
C VAL A 520 -10.09 -17.01 -0.37
N VAL A 521 -9.45 -17.88 0.39
CA VAL A 521 -9.38 -17.79 1.85
C VAL A 521 -7.93 -17.48 2.26
N ARG A 522 -7.74 -16.36 2.95
CA ARG A 522 -6.43 -15.87 3.37
C ARG A 522 -6.47 -15.34 4.79
N PRO A 523 -5.73 -15.95 5.74
CA PRO A 523 -5.56 -15.40 7.08
C PRO A 523 -4.62 -14.18 7.05
N SER A 524 -4.86 -13.23 7.96
CA SER A 524 -3.91 -12.14 8.21
C SER A 524 -2.67 -12.70 8.93
N GLY A 525 -1.50 -12.19 8.57
CA GLY A 525 -0.24 -12.53 9.27
C GLY A 525 -0.04 -11.79 10.60
N THR A 526 -0.80 -10.71 10.84
CA THR A 526 -0.58 -9.80 11.98
C THR A 526 -1.80 -9.62 12.87
N GLU A 527 -2.98 -9.95 12.40
CA GLU A 527 -4.25 -9.76 13.10
C GLU A 527 -5.05 -11.07 13.10
N PRO A 528 -5.81 -11.39 14.15
CA PRO A 528 -6.62 -12.59 14.21
C PRO A 528 -7.88 -12.45 13.33
N LYS A 529 -7.70 -12.39 12.02
CA LYS A 529 -8.78 -12.33 11.04
C LYS A 529 -8.47 -13.12 9.76
N ILE A 530 -9.50 -13.69 9.16
CA ILE A 530 -9.48 -14.31 7.84
C ILE A 530 -10.21 -13.38 6.87
N LYS A 531 -9.57 -13.07 5.74
CA LYS A 531 -10.20 -12.42 4.59
C LYS A 531 -10.63 -13.49 3.59
N THR A 532 -11.85 -13.35 3.10
CA THR A 532 -12.39 -14.19 2.02
C THR A 532 -12.70 -13.29 0.82
N TYR A 533 -12.03 -13.56 -0.29
CA TYR A 533 -12.24 -12.82 -1.54
C TYR A 533 -13.16 -13.65 -2.45
N PHE A 534 -14.20 -13.01 -2.95
CA PHE A 534 -15.17 -13.61 -3.87
C PHE A 534 -15.02 -12.96 -5.24
N THR A 535 -14.86 -13.77 -6.26
CA THR A 535 -15.01 -13.36 -7.65
C THR A 535 -16.18 -14.11 -8.25
N THR A 536 -17.16 -13.39 -8.75
CA THR A 536 -18.32 -13.97 -9.44
C THR A 536 -18.48 -13.34 -10.82
N LEU A 537 -19.14 -14.06 -11.72
CA LEU A 537 -19.41 -13.65 -13.10
C LEU A 537 -20.89 -13.81 -13.37
N GLY A 538 -21.59 -12.73 -13.68
CA GLY A 538 -23.01 -12.72 -14.01
C GLY A 538 -23.30 -12.06 -15.35
N LYS A 539 -24.52 -12.20 -15.84
CA LYS A 539 -25.02 -11.44 -17.00
C LYS A 539 -25.19 -9.96 -16.65
N ASP A 540 -25.44 -9.67 -15.37
CA ASP A 540 -25.60 -8.34 -14.80
C ASP A 540 -25.10 -8.30 -13.35
N LEU A 541 -25.10 -7.11 -12.75
CA LEU A 541 -24.65 -6.90 -11.38
C LEU A 541 -25.52 -7.66 -10.35
N ALA A 542 -26.82 -7.74 -10.58
CA ALA A 542 -27.75 -8.39 -9.65
C ALA A 542 -27.48 -9.90 -9.57
N GLU A 543 -27.23 -10.55 -10.70
CA GLU A 543 -26.87 -11.97 -10.75
C GLU A 543 -25.50 -12.23 -10.12
N ALA A 544 -24.48 -11.41 -10.43
CA ALA A 544 -23.16 -11.53 -9.83
C ALA A 544 -23.19 -11.32 -8.30
N GLN A 545 -24.01 -10.38 -7.82
CA GLN A 545 -24.21 -10.13 -6.38
C GLN A 545 -24.94 -11.31 -5.70
N ALA A 546 -25.98 -11.84 -6.31
CA ALA A 546 -26.69 -13.00 -5.77
C ALA A 546 -25.77 -14.23 -5.65
N GLN A 547 -24.91 -14.47 -6.64
CA GLN A 547 -23.89 -15.53 -6.58
C GLN A 547 -22.90 -15.27 -5.41
N LYS A 548 -22.41 -14.03 -5.25
CA LYS A 548 -21.51 -13.68 -4.13
C LYS A 548 -22.17 -13.94 -2.78
N ASP A 549 -23.41 -13.53 -2.61
CA ASP A 549 -24.14 -13.70 -1.35
C ASP A 549 -24.39 -15.18 -1.02
N ALA A 550 -24.71 -15.98 -2.02
CA ALA A 550 -24.82 -17.44 -1.86
C ALA A 550 -23.48 -18.10 -1.47
N LEU A 551 -22.38 -17.71 -2.11
CA LEU A 551 -21.05 -18.20 -1.78
C LEU A 551 -20.61 -17.77 -0.37
N ALA A 552 -20.89 -16.53 0.04
CA ALA A 552 -20.59 -16.04 1.38
C ALA A 552 -21.38 -16.85 2.43
N ALA A 553 -22.65 -17.10 2.21
CA ALA A 553 -23.48 -17.92 3.10
C ALA A 553 -23.01 -19.37 3.19
N ALA A 554 -22.47 -19.93 2.09
CA ALA A 554 -21.95 -21.31 2.05
C ALA A 554 -20.61 -21.46 2.78
N ILE A 555 -19.70 -20.48 2.69
CA ILE A 555 -18.36 -20.57 3.31
C ILE A 555 -18.36 -20.13 4.78
N GLU A 556 -19.24 -19.24 5.18
CA GLU A 556 -19.30 -18.67 6.55
C GLU A 556 -19.35 -19.71 7.65
N PRO A 557 -20.19 -20.78 7.58
CA PRO A 557 -20.24 -21.82 8.62
C PRO A 557 -18.92 -22.61 8.76
N ILE A 558 -18.11 -22.67 7.69
CA ILE A 558 -16.83 -23.36 7.67
C ILE A 558 -15.74 -22.49 8.35
N LEU A 559 -15.91 -21.15 8.29
CA LEU A 559 -14.98 -20.18 8.87
C LEU A 559 -15.31 -19.78 10.31
N LYS A 560 -16.46 -20.14 10.83
CA LYS A 560 -16.88 -19.90 12.23
C LYS A 560 -16.69 -21.12 13.11
#